data_bb6bf4dcc43bc6d27fcbb58f76fdb7cf
#
_entry.id   bb6bf4dcc43bc6d27fcbb58f76fdb7cf
#
_cell.length_a   1.000
_cell.length_b   1.000
_cell.length_c   1.000
_cell.angle_alpha   90.00
_cell.angle_beta   90.00
_cell.angle_gamma   90.00
#
_symmetry.space_group_name_H-M   'P 1'
#
loop_
_entity.id
_entity.type
_entity.pdbx_description
1 polymer ?
#
loop_
_entity_poly.entity_id
_entity_poly.type
_entity_poly.pdbx_seq_one_letter_code
_entity_poly.pdbx_strand_id
1 'polypeptide(L)'
;MKHSISIKTINGVLSISDFKAQRVSKSDVIGVVLQTEAIGMVISLDQWNEIWCSDVNRKVFNKECGEAEALQTLSGLELTRNIVKQNEEDGEDMTAAMRCWQYKKGNLQWYLPSLYELGTIIAYRDELNEVLEMLDADKFDEDDWGWSSSESSSWGAWLVYFGSGNFGINGKYNSCVLRAVSAFSPLQRGDFSSPSGNAEYSQLSEKSVIEYLRQLGYTGELTKKINV
;
A
#
# COMPACT_ATOMS: atom_id res chain seq x y z
N MET A 1 7.54 -12.15 14.92
CA MET A 1 7.69 -10.74 14.52
C MET A 1 6.63 -9.93 15.25
N LYS A 2 6.99 -8.78 15.80
CA LYS A 2 6.00 -7.88 16.43
C LYS A 2 5.20 -7.20 15.34
N HIS A 3 3.89 -7.32 15.41
CA HIS A 3 2.96 -6.56 14.56
C HIS A 3 1.82 -6.02 15.40
N SER A 4 1.06 -5.09 14.86
CA SER A 4 -0.20 -4.63 15.45
C SER A 4 -1.21 -4.33 14.37
N ILE A 5 -2.47 -4.63 14.66
CA ILE A 5 -3.61 -4.27 13.83
C ILE A 5 -4.45 -3.28 14.61
N SER A 6 -4.82 -2.18 13.96
CA SER A 6 -5.63 -1.11 14.53
C SER A 6 -6.55 -0.51 13.47
N ILE A 7 -7.42 0.41 13.87
CA ILE A 7 -8.45 0.97 13.00
C ILE A 7 -8.15 2.44 12.76
N LYS A 8 -8.00 2.82 11.48
CA LYS A 8 -7.88 4.23 11.07
C LYS A 8 -9.28 4.81 10.90
N THR A 9 -9.55 5.85 11.66
CA THR A 9 -10.79 6.65 11.57
C THR A 9 -10.48 8.06 11.09
N ILE A 10 -11.51 8.83 10.82
CA ILE A 10 -11.40 10.27 10.50
C ILE A 10 -10.75 11.07 11.66
N ASN A 11 -10.87 10.59 12.90
CA ASN A 11 -10.37 11.26 14.10
C ASN A 11 -9.02 10.73 14.60
N GLY A 12 -8.44 9.72 13.94
CA GLY A 12 -7.15 9.15 14.35
C GLY A 12 -7.10 7.64 14.21
N VAL A 13 -6.17 7.01 14.95
CA VAL A 13 -5.99 5.56 14.98
C VAL A 13 -6.37 5.04 16.36
N LEU A 14 -7.22 4.02 16.39
CA LEU A 14 -7.73 3.38 17.59
C LEU A 14 -7.28 1.91 17.62
N SER A 15 -7.00 1.41 18.81
CA SER A 15 -6.94 -0.04 19.02
C SER A 15 -8.32 -0.65 18.77
N ILE A 16 -8.38 -1.94 18.45
CA ILE A 16 -9.65 -2.66 18.27
C ILE A 16 -10.51 -2.59 19.56
N SER A 17 -9.88 -2.67 20.73
CA SER A 17 -10.57 -2.55 22.02
C SER A 17 -11.16 -1.15 22.23
N ASP A 18 -10.39 -0.08 21.90
CA ASP A 18 -10.87 1.29 22.04
C ASP A 18 -12.00 1.59 21.06
N PHE A 19 -11.89 1.09 19.82
CA PHE A 19 -12.95 1.23 18.82
C PHE A 19 -14.27 0.66 19.32
N LYS A 20 -14.24 -0.54 19.88
CA LYS A 20 -15.41 -1.19 20.48
C LYS A 20 -15.94 -0.44 21.70
N ALA A 21 -15.06 -0.01 22.58
CA ALA A 21 -15.42 0.69 23.83
C ALA A 21 -16.04 2.06 23.58
N GLN A 22 -15.50 2.82 22.61
CA GLN A 22 -15.97 4.16 22.27
C GLN A 22 -17.20 4.16 21.35
N ARG A 23 -17.65 3.01 20.87
CA ARG A 23 -18.78 2.87 19.96
C ARG A 23 -18.69 3.78 18.72
N VAL A 24 -17.49 3.89 18.16
CA VAL A 24 -17.23 4.70 16.97
C VAL A 24 -18.05 4.17 15.80
N SER A 25 -18.64 5.07 15.02
CA SER A 25 -19.40 4.69 13.84
C SER A 25 -18.52 4.03 12.78
N LYS A 26 -19.02 2.96 12.17
CA LYS A 26 -18.33 2.32 11.04
C LYS A 26 -18.17 3.27 9.84
N SER A 27 -19.08 4.24 9.68
CA SER A 27 -18.98 5.29 8.64
C SER A 27 -17.74 6.18 8.80
N ASP A 28 -17.20 6.28 10.02
CA ASP A 28 -16.03 7.10 10.31
C ASP A 28 -14.72 6.34 10.07
N VAL A 29 -14.81 5.05 9.76
CA VAL A 29 -13.63 4.21 9.50
C VAL A 29 -13.11 4.45 8.08
N ILE A 30 -11.83 4.73 7.99
CA ILE A 30 -11.10 4.94 6.73
C ILE A 30 -10.49 3.63 6.23
N GLY A 31 -9.94 2.81 7.14
CA GLY A 31 -9.30 1.55 6.81
C GLY A 31 -8.73 0.84 8.02
N VAL A 32 -8.12 -0.32 7.78
CA VAL A 32 -7.44 -1.12 8.80
C VAL A 32 -5.94 -0.86 8.72
N VAL A 33 -5.30 -0.55 9.83
CA VAL A 33 -3.85 -0.34 9.91
C VAL A 33 -3.18 -1.66 10.23
N LEU A 34 -2.25 -2.09 9.38
CA LEU A 34 -1.27 -3.13 9.69
C LEU A 34 0.08 -2.45 9.89
N GLN A 35 0.65 -2.61 11.08
CA GLN A 35 1.99 -2.15 11.41
C GLN A 35 2.87 -3.34 11.76
N THR A 36 3.96 -3.52 11.04
CA THR A 36 5.02 -4.48 11.32
C THR A 36 6.31 -3.76 11.71
N GLU A 37 7.38 -4.49 11.98
CA GLU A 37 8.71 -3.89 12.21
C GLU A 37 9.28 -3.22 10.93
N ALA A 38 8.90 -3.72 9.76
CA ALA A 38 9.44 -3.26 8.47
C ALA A 38 8.57 -2.18 7.80
N ILE A 39 7.26 -2.33 7.82
CA ILE A 39 6.34 -1.43 7.12
C ILE A 39 5.06 -1.18 7.92
N GLY A 40 4.45 -0.04 7.67
CA GLY A 40 3.11 0.29 8.14
C GLY A 40 2.22 0.73 6.98
N MET A 41 0.99 0.24 6.97
CA MET A 41 0.00 0.52 5.92
C MET A 41 -1.38 0.70 6.51
N VAL A 42 -2.19 1.55 5.87
CA VAL A 42 -3.65 1.54 5.96
C VAL A 42 -4.18 0.74 4.79
N ILE A 43 -4.97 -0.28 5.06
CA ILE A 43 -5.61 -1.16 4.07
C ILE A 43 -7.03 -0.66 3.84
N SER A 44 -7.46 -0.51 2.58
CA SER A 44 -8.83 -0.07 2.25
C SER A 44 -9.87 -1.08 2.73
N LEU A 45 -11.08 -0.60 3.04
CA LEU A 45 -12.22 -1.44 3.38
C LEU A 45 -12.84 -2.07 2.12
N ASP A 46 -12.72 -1.39 1.00
CA ASP A 46 -13.27 -1.78 -0.28
C ASP A 46 -12.22 -2.54 -1.12
N GLN A 47 -12.68 -3.44 -1.96
CA GLN A 47 -11.88 -4.12 -2.99
C GLN A 47 -12.63 -4.14 -4.32
N TRP A 48 -11.89 -4.40 -5.40
CA TRP A 48 -12.44 -4.43 -6.76
C TRP A 48 -11.83 -5.58 -7.54
N ASN A 49 -12.48 -5.98 -8.64
CA ASN A 49 -11.92 -6.86 -9.65
C ASN A 49 -11.64 -6.04 -10.91
N GLU A 50 -10.38 -5.96 -11.31
CA GLU A 50 -9.96 -5.15 -12.47
C GLU A 50 -8.83 -5.85 -13.21
N ILE A 51 -8.67 -5.48 -14.49
CA ILE A 51 -7.45 -5.79 -15.25
C ILE A 51 -6.30 -4.93 -14.75
N TRP A 52 -5.07 -5.45 -14.85
CA TRP A 52 -3.89 -4.67 -14.49
C TRP A 52 -3.65 -3.50 -15.46
N CYS A 53 -3.75 -3.78 -16.77
CA CYS A 53 -3.86 -2.78 -17.85
C CYS A 53 -4.52 -3.41 -19.08
N SER A 54 -4.94 -2.57 -20.04
CA SER A 54 -5.52 -3.04 -21.30
C SER A 54 -4.48 -3.76 -22.17
N ASP A 55 -4.96 -4.61 -23.09
CA ASP A 55 -4.12 -5.34 -24.04
C ASP A 55 -3.25 -4.45 -24.94
N VAL A 56 -3.74 -3.25 -25.25
CA VAL A 56 -3.03 -2.27 -26.09
C VAL A 56 -1.86 -1.61 -25.35
N ASN A 57 -1.82 -1.71 -24.02
CA ASN A 57 -0.84 -1.12 -23.15
C ASN A 57 0.22 -2.09 -22.63
N ARG A 58 0.57 -3.07 -23.44
CA ARG A 58 1.59 -4.06 -23.11
C ARG A 58 2.99 -3.44 -23.10
N LYS A 59 3.28 -2.67 -22.08
CA LYS A 59 4.62 -2.09 -21.85
C LYS A 59 5.03 -2.30 -20.40
N VAL A 60 6.27 -2.06 -20.15
CA VAL A 60 6.82 -1.97 -18.79
C VAL A 60 6.76 -0.52 -18.34
N PHE A 61 6.01 -0.25 -17.27
CA PHE A 61 5.85 1.09 -16.71
C PHE A 61 6.97 1.46 -15.75
N ASN A 62 7.54 0.48 -15.07
CA ASN A 62 8.65 0.66 -14.13
C ASN A 62 9.87 -0.11 -14.62
N LYS A 63 10.02 -1.34 -14.15
CA LYS A 63 11.11 -2.24 -14.48
C LYS A 63 10.61 -3.68 -14.40
N GLU A 64 10.98 -4.48 -15.37
CA GLU A 64 10.80 -5.93 -15.29
C GLU A 64 11.65 -6.46 -14.13
N CYS A 65 11.06 -7.26 -13.25
CA CYS A 65 11.77 -7.84 -12.12
C CYS A 65 11.40 -9.30 -11.89
N GLY A 66 12.38 -10.09 -11.49
CA GLY A 66 12.16 -11.42 -10.95
C GLY A 66 11.54 -11.36 -9.55
N GLU A 67 11.08 -12.51 -9.05
CA GLU A 67 10.43 -12.63 -7.74
C GLU A 67 11.26 -12.01 -6.60
N ALA A 68 12.55 -12.38 -6.52
CA ALA A 68 13.43 -11.88 -5.46
C ALA A 68 13.58 -10.36 -5.47
N GLU A 69 13.64 -9.73 -6.65
CA GLU A 69 13.73 -8.27 -6.79
C GLU A 69 12.38 -7.60 -6.47
N ALA A 70 11.26 -8.18 -6.92
CA ALA A 70 9.93 -7.70 -6.62
C ALA A 70 9.65 -7.70 -5.10
N LEU A 71 10.13 -8.72 -4.39
CA LEU A 71 10.04 -8.83 -2.93
C LEU A 71 10.99 -7.88 -2.17
N GLN A 72 11.96 -7.28 -2.82
CA GLN A 72 12.83 -6.25 -2.23
C GLN A 72 12.28 -4.84 -2.46
N THR A 73 11.29 -4.67 -3.32
CA THR A 73 10.69 -3.37 -3.62
C THR A 73 9.65 -3.03 -2.57
N LEU A 74 10.02 -2.20 -1.61
CA LEU A 74 9.19 -1.87 -0.44
C LEU A 74 8.10 -0.83 -0.71
N SER A 75 8.19 -0.04 -1.80
CA SER A 75 7.30 1.10 -2.04
C SER A 75 6.40 0.90 -3.25
N GLY A 76 5.20 0.37 -3.02
CA GLY A 76 4.14 0.34 -4.03
C GLY A 76 3.67 1.74 -4.43
N LEU A 77 3.81 2.73 -3.54
CA LEU A 77 3.49 4.13 -3.82
C LEU A 77 4.30 4.69 -5.00
N GLU A 78 5.61 4.43 -5.03
CA GLU A 78 6.46 4.88 -6.14
C GLU A 78 6.15 4.15 -7.44
N LEU A 79 5.96 2.83 -7.37
CA LEU A 79 5.58 2.03 -8.54
C LEU A 79 4.25 2.53 -9.11
N THR A 80 3.23 2.70 -8.25
CA THR A 80 1.92 3.22 -8.67
C THR A 80 2.02 4.60 -9.28
N ARG A 81 2.78 5.52 -8.67
CA ARG A 81 2.96 6.88 -9.19
C ARG A 81 3.55 6.88 -10.60
N ASN A 82 4.54 6.04 -10.87
CA ASN A 82 5.16 5.93 -12.19
C ASN A 82 4.18 5.36 -13.22
N ILE A 83 3.38 4.35 -12.85
CA ILE A 83 2.34 3.79 -13.72
C ILE A 83 1.31 4.86 -14.07
N VAL A 84 0.78 5.56 -13.06
CA VAL A 84 -0.23 6.60 -13.23
C VAL A 84 0.29 7.72 -14.12
N LYS A 85 1.50 8.22 -13.88
CA LYS A 85 2.11 9.28 -14.68
C LYS A 85 2.23 8.89 -16.15
N GLN A 86 2.78 7.71 -16.43
CA GLN A 86 2.93 7.25 -17.81
C GLN A 86 1.57 7.00 -18.49
N ASN A 87 0.59 6.51 -17.72
CA ASN A 87 -0.76 6.29 -18.22
C ASN A 87 -1.45 7.60 -18.62
N GLU A 88 -1.27 8.66 -17.83
CA GLU A 88 -1.79 10.00 -18.13
C GLU A 88 -1.08 10.61 -19.35
N GLU A 89 0.24 10.44 -19.50
CA GLU A 89 1.01 10.91 -20.65
C GLU A 89 0.60 10.24 -21.96
N ASP A 90 0.23 8.96 -21.90
CA ASP A 90 -0.21 8.20 -23.07
C ASP A 90 -1.70 8.41 -23.41
N GLY A 91 -2.46 9.06 -22.54
CA GLY A 91 -3.91 9.24 -22.69
C GLY A 91 -4.72 7.96 -22.62
N GLU A 92 -4.26 7.02 -21.80
CA GLU A 92 -4.76 5.66 -21.75
C GLU A 92 -5.86 5.42 -20.73
N ASP A 93 -6.57 4.27 -20.89
CA ASP A 93 -7.68 3.87 -20.04
C ASP A 93 -7.22 3.42 -18.63
N MET A 94 -8.20 3.22 -17.76
CA MET A 94 -8.02 2.83 -16.36
C MET A 94 -7.15 1.59 -16.21
N THR A 95 -6.09 1.71 -15.41
CA THR A 95 -5.29 0.58 -14.95
C THR A 95 -5.59 0.27 -13.48
N ALA A 96 -5.16 -0.90 -13.00
CA ALA A 96 -5.24 -1.26 -11.59
C ALA A 96 -4.63 -0.17 -10.68
N ALA A 97 -3.49 0.39 -11.10
CA ALA A 97 -2.82 1.49 -10.39
C ALA A 97 -3.68 2.76 -10.35
N MET A 98 -4.29 3.15 -11.49
CA MET A 98 -5.20 4.30 -11.57
C MET A 98 -6.41 4.12 -10.66
N ARG A 99 -7.00 2.92 -10.63
CA ARG A 99 -8.13 2.61 -9.76
C ARG A 99 -7.82 2.86 -8.29
N CYS A 100 -6.67 2.37 -7.82
CA CYS A 100 -6.22 2.60 -6.46
C CYS A 100 -5.87 4.07 -6.20
N TRP A 101 -5.20 4.74 -7.16
CA TRP A 101 -4.79 6.13 -7.05
C TRP A 101 -5.96 7.11 -6.96
N GLN A 102 -7.04 6.83 -7.67
CA GLN A 102 -8.25 7.64 -7.69
C GLN A 102 -9.21 7.34 -6.55
N TYR A 103 -8.95 6.29 -5.77
CA TYR A 103 -9.79 5.96 -4.61
C TYR A 103 -9.73 7.09 -3.59
N LYS A 104 -10.90 7.51 -3.10
CA LYS A 104 -11.06 8.65 -2.19
C LYS A 104 -11.75 8.21 -0.91
N LYS A 105 -10.95 7.93 0.12
CA LYS A 105 -11.45 7.68 1.47
C LYS A 105 -10.49 8.31 2.48
N GLY A 106 -10.99 9.21 3.30
CA GLY A 106 -10.16 10.06 4.15
C GLY A 106 -9.20 10.96 3.34
N ASN A 107 -8.28 11.61 4.02
CA ASN A 107 -7.22 12.41 3.39
C ASN A 107 -5.94 11.58 3.22
N LEU A 108 -6.06 10.42 2.57
CA LEU A 108 -4.94 9.52 2.34
C LEU A 108 -4.61 9.45 0.84
N GLN A 109 -3.34 9.28 0.53
CA GLN A 109 -2.91 8.90 -0.80
C GLN A 109 -2.95 7.36 -0.90
N TRP A 110 -3.91 6.87 -1.65
CA TRP A 110 -4.08 5.45 -1.91
C TRP A 110 -3.27 5.03 -3.13
N TYR A 111 -2.80 3.77 -3.11
CA TYR A 111 -1.99 3.20 -4.19
C TYR A 111 -2.13 1.67 -4.24
N LEU A 112 -1.71 1.07 -5.35
CA LEU A 112 -1.65 -0.37 -5.52
C LEU A 112 -0.39 -0.90 -4.81
N PRO A 113 -0.51 -1.82 -3.85
CA PRO A 113 0.64 -2.31 -3.08
C PRO A 113 1.69 -2.98 -3.97
N SER A 114 2.97 -2.91 -3.60
CA SER A 114 4.02 -3.74 -4.19
C SER A 114 3.80 -5.22 -3.86
N LEU A 115 4.54 -6.12 -4.52
CA LEU A 115 4.48 -7.54 -4.21
C LEU A 115 4.85 -7.80 -2.74
N TYR A 116 5.85 -7.10 -2.21
CA TYR A 116 6.27 -7.19 -0.80
C TYR A 116 5.16 -6.73 0.15
N GLU A 117 4.55 -5.57 -0.12
CA GLU A 117 3.46 -5.03 0.71
C GLU A 117 2.25 -5.96 0.70
N LEU A 118 1.83 -6.44 -0.48
CA LEU A 118 0.70 -7.36 -0.60
C LEU A 118 0.99 -8.72 0.06
N GLY A 119 2.18 -9.28 -0.13
CA GLY A 119 2.61 -10.51 0.55
C GLY A 119 2.62 -10.35 2.06
N THR A 120 3.04 -9.17 2.57
CA THR A 120 2.98 -8.85 4.00
C THR A 120 1.54 -8.80 4.50
N ILE A 121 0.60 -8.19 3.75
CA ILE A 121 -0.82 -8.17 4.10
C ILE A 121 -1.36 -9.60 4.22
N ILE A 122 -1.09 -10.45 3.22
CA ILE A 122 -1.63 -11.81 3.18
C ILE A 122 -1.03 -12.70 4.28
N ALA A 123 0.20 -12.43 4.73
CA ALA A 123 0.77 -13.12 5.88
C ALA A 123 -0.02 -12.89 7.19
N TYR A 124 -0.83 -11.84 7.27
CA TYR A 124 -1.71 -11.52 8.41
C TYR A 124 -3.19 -11.56 8.02
N ARG A 125 -3.54 -12.25 6.93
CA ARG A 125 -4.89 -12.29 6.35
C ARG A 125 -5.97 -12.63 7.37
N ASP A 126 -5.78 -13.67 8.14
CA ASP A 126 -6.82 -14.18 9.03
C ASP A 126 -7.15 -13.16 10.14
N GLU A 127 -6.12 -12.56 10.75
CA GLU A 127 -6.31 -11.49 11.73
C GLU A 127 -6.94 -10.22 11.12
N LEU A 128 -6.56 -9.90 9.88
CA LEU A 128 -7.15 -8.77 9.14
C LEU A 128 -8.61 -9.04 8.80
N ASN A 129 -8.94 -10.26 8.38
CA ASN A 129 -10.31 -10.67 8.05
C ASN A 129 -11.25 -10.61 9.27
N GLU A 130 -10.77 -10.93 10.48
CA GLU A 130 -11.57 -10.74 11.70
C GLU A 130 -11.95 -9.27 11.92
N VAL A 131 -11.02 -8.35 11.65
CA VAL A 131 -11.28 -6.91 11.80
C VAL A 131 -12.16 -6.39 10.66
N LEU A 132 -11.93 -6.81 9.42
CA LEU A 132 -12.73 -6.43 8.26
C LEU A 132 -14.18 -6.91 8.43
N GLU A 133 -14.39 -8.14 8.88
CA GLU A 133 -15.73 -8.68 9.17
C GLU A 133 -16.43 -7.87 10.27
N MET A 134 -15.74 -7.51 11.34
CA MET A 134 -16.28 -6.64 12.39
C MET A 134 -16.73 -5.27 11.85
N LEU A 135 -16.06 -4.80 10.81
CA LEU A 135 -16.32 -3.50 10.16
C LEU A 135 -17.36 -3.60 9.03
N ASP A 136 -17.90 -4.78 8.72
CA ASP A 136 -18.76 -5.07 7.55
C ASP A 136 -18.06 -4.69 6.23
N ALA A 137 -16.75 -4.93 6.15
CA ALA A 137 -15.91 -4.62 5.00
C ALA A 137 -15.57 -5.89 4.19
N ASP A 138 -15.11 -5.68 2.95
CA ASP A 138 -14.67 -6.79 2.10
C ASP A 138 -13.50 -7.55 2.73
N LYS A 139 -13.58 -8.87 2.79
CA LYS A 139 -12.52 -9.75 3.29
C LYS A 139 -11.58 -10.17 2.16
N PHE A 140 -10.41 -10.67 2.51
CA PHE A 140 -9.53 -11.38 1.60
C PHE A 140 -10.03 -12.83 1.50
N ASP A 141 -10.66 -13.18 0.38
CA ASP A 141 -11.13 -14.54 0.13
C ASP A 141 -9.96 -15.45 -0.21
N GLU A 142 -9.92 -16.67 0.36
CA GLU A 142 -8.81 -17.61 0.15
C GLU A 142 -8.72 -18.13 -1.30
N ASP A 143 -9.77 -18.05 -2.07
CA ASP A 143 -9.80 -18.48 -3.47
C ASP A 143 -9.32 -17.39 -4.43
N ASP A 144 -9.08 -16.17 -3.94
CA ASP A 144 -8.72 -15.03 -4.77
C ASP A 144 -7.22 -14.87 -4.99
N TRP A 145 -6.91 -14.18 -6.11
CA TRP A 145 -5.60 -13.66 -6.45
C TRP A 145 -5.63 -12.14 -6.50
N GLY A 146 -4.69 -11.50 -5.82
CA GLY A 146 -4.59 -10.04 -5.76
C GLY A 146 -3.43 -9.50 -6.60
N TRP A 147 -3.68 -8.44 -7.38
CA TRP A 147 -2.67 -7.72 -8.13
C TRP A 147 -1.73 -6.92 -7.25
N SER A 148 -0.45 -6.92 -7.58
CA SER A 148 0.53 -5.95 -7.09
C SER A 148 0.91 -4.94 -8.16
N SER A 149 1.60 -3.86 -7.77
CA SER A 149 2.19 -2.88 -8.70
C SER A 149 3.53 -3.33 -9.29
N SER A 150 4.05 -4.50 -8.90
CA SER A 150 5.32 -5.06 -9.39
C SER A 150 5.12 -5.76 -10.72
N GLU A 151 5.98 -5.47 -11.70
CA GLU A 151 5.89 -6.00 -13.06
C GLU A 151 6.92 -7.12 -13.29
N SER A 152 6.47 -8.20 -13.91
CA SER A 152 7.37 -9.29 -14.33
C SER A 152 7.87 -9.11 -15.77
N SER A 153 7.06 -8.45 -16.62
CA SER A 153 7.36 -8.19 -18.04
C SER A 153 6.39 -7.18 -18.63
N SER A 154 6.53 -6.88 -19.90
CA SER A 154 5.51 -6.11 -20.64
C SER A 154 4.13 -6.79 -20.67
N TRP A 155 4.07 -8.10 -20.50
CA TRP A 155 2.84 -8.91 -20.57
C TRP A 155 2.25 -9.27 -19.22
N GLY A 156 3.08 -9.35 -18.19
CA GLY A 156 2.73 -9.90 -16.89
C GLY A 156 3.06 -8.99 -15.72
N ALA A 157 2.25 -9.10 -14.67
CA ALA A 157 2.52 -8.51 -13.38
C ALA A 157 2.47 -9.57 -12.28
N TRP A 158 3.12 -9.27 -11.18
CA TRP A 158 3.15 -10.12 -9.99
C TRP A 158 1.84 -10.01 -9.20
N LEU A 159 1.41 -11.13 -8.66
CA LEU A 159 0.22 -11.24 -7.82
C LEU A 159 0.44 -12.23 -6.68
N VAL A 160 -0.45 -12.18 -5.69
CA VAL A 160 -0.42 -13.05 -4.52
C VAL A 160 -1.70 -13.86 -4.45
N TYR A 161 -1.60 -15.17 -4.25
CA TYR A 161 -2.73 -16.02 -3.93
C TYR A 161 -3.09 -15.87 -2.46
N PHE A 162 -4.32 -15.48 -2.17
CA PHE A 162 -4.72 -15.15 -0.81
C PHE A 162 -4.83 -16.38 0.10
N GLY A 163 -5.10 -17.57 -0.47
CA GLY A 163 -5.21 -18.82 0.28
C GLY A 163 -3.90 -19.25 0.94
N SER A 164 -2.81 -19.23 0.20
CA SER A 164 -1.51 -19.72 0.68
C SER A 164 -0.41 -18.67 0.79
N GLY A 165 -0.62 -17.47 0.28
CA GLY A 165 0.40 -16.43 0.17
C GLY A 165 1.44 -16.69 -0.94
N ASN A 166 1.21 -17.66 -1.81
CA ASN A 166 2.09 -17.94 -2.93
C ASN A 166 2.09 -16.79 -3.93
N PHE A 167 3.26 -16.52 -4.51
CA PHE A 167 3.43 -15.54 -5.57
C PHE A 167 3.24 -16.17 -6.94
N GLY A 168 2.68 -15.42 -7.87
CA GLY A 168 2.48 -15.83 -9.25
C GLY A 168 2.61 -14.68 -10.23
N ILE A 169 2.59 -15.00 -11.51
CA ILE A 169 2.55 -14.04 -12.61
C ILE A 169 1.29 -14.32 -13.41
N ASN A 170 0.56 -13.25 -13.75
CA ASN A 170 -0.58 -13.35 -14.65
C ASN A 170 -0.50 -12.30 -15.75
N GLY A 171 -1.17 -12.54 -16.87
CA GLY A 171 -1.28 -11.59 -17.96
C GLY A 171 -2.03 -10.33 -17.51
N LYS A 172 -1.48 -9.15 -17.80
CA LYS A 172 -2.01 -7.86 -17.35
C LYS A 172 -3.46 -7.59 -17.77
N TYR A 173 -3.94 -8.26 -18.80
CA TYR A 173 -5.32 -8.17 -19.31
C TYR A 173 -6.33 -9.05 -18.54
N ASN A 174 -5.87 -9.90 -17.64
CA ASN A 174 -6.75 -10.70 -16.79
C ASN A 174 -7.27 -9.88 -15.61
N SER A 175 -8.48 -10.18 -15.17
CA SER A 175 -9.06 -9.54 -13.99
C SER A 175 -8.65 -10.29 -12.73
N CYS A 176 -8.13 -9.57 -11.74
CA CYS A 176 -7.86 -10.07 -10.39
C CYS A 176 -8.27 -9.02 -9.36
N VAL A 177 -8.24 -9.40 -8.09
CA VAL A 177 -8.61 -8.53 -6.99
C VAL A 177 -7.62 -7.38 -6.84
N LEU A 178 -8.15 -6.18 -6.58
CA LEU A 178 -7.41 -5.00 -6.15
C LEU A 178 -7.79 -4.65 -4.72
N ARG A 179 -6.80 -4.36 -3.90
CA ARG A 179 -6.96 -3.76 -2.59
C ARG A 179 -6.01 -2.58 -2.48
N ALA A 180 -6.57 -1.38 -2.37
CA ALA A 180 -5.75 -0.19 -2.20
C ALA A 180 -5.14 -0.13 -0.81
N VAL A 181 -3.93 0.40 -0.73
CA VAL A 181 -3.25 0.70 0.53
C VAL A 181 -2.77 2.15 0.56
N SER A 182 -2.48 2.64 1.76
CA SER A 182 -1.84 3.94 1.96
C SER A 182 -0.72 3.80 2.98
N ALA A 183 0.41 4.47 2.76
CA ALA A 183 1.53 4.42 3.70
C ALA A 183 1.12 4.93 5.08
N PHE A 184 1.53 4.23 6.12
CA PHE A 184 1.29 4.59 7.50
C PHE A 184 2.60 4.67 8.28
N SER A 185 2.87 5.83 8.88
CA SER A 185 4.00 6.02 9.78
C SER A 185 3.50 6.22 11.21
N PRO A 186 3.97 5.42 12.17
CA PRO A 186 3.58 5.59 13.58
C PRO A 186 4.05 6.92 14.19
N LEU A 187 4.93 7.66 13.54
CA LEU A 187 5.43 8.96 13.99
C LEU A 187 4.38 10.09 13.89
N GLN A 188 3.17 9.82 13.37
CA GLN A 188 2.04 10.77 13.40
C GLN A 188 1.21 10.69 14.71
N ARG A 189 1.71 10.03 15.74
CA ARG A 189 1.12 10.04 17.08
C ARG A 189 1.64 11.23 17.87
N GLY A 190 1.12 12.42 17.67
CA GLY A 190 1.38 13.54 18.55
C GLY A 190 1.50 14.85 17.79
N ASP A 191 0.52 15.72 17.97
CA ASP A 191 0.54 17.16 17.76
C ASP A 191 0.94 17.67 16.36
N PHE A 192 0.05 17.48 15.39
CA PHE A 192 -0.06 18.47 14.33
C PHE A 192 -1.52 18.89 14.19
N SER A 193 -1.87 19.96 14.88
CA SER A 193 -2.98 20.83 14.48
C SER A 193 -2.75 21.20 13.01
N SER A 194 -3.67 20.79 12.15
CA SER A 194 -3.61 20.94 10.69
C SER A 194 -3.11 22.30 10.24
N PRO A 195 -2.16 22.34 9.31
CA PRO A 195 -2.21 23.32 8.25
C PRO A 195 -2.70 22.62 6.97
N SER A 196 -3.69 23.21 6.37
CA SER A 196 -4.20 22.93 5.06
C SER A 196 -3.10 22.84 4.01
N GLY A 197 -3.10 21.78 3.20
CA GLY A 197 -2.56 21.78 1.86
C GLY A 197 -1.05 21.58 1.76
N ASN A 198 -0.67 20.58 0.97
CA ASN A 198 0.67 20.37 0.42
C ASN A 198 1.84 20.42 1.42
N ALA A 199 1.92 19.46 2.32
CA ALA A 199 3.17 19.23 3.04
C ALA A 199 4.10 18.38 2.15
N GLU A 200 4.98 19.07 1.46
CA GLU A 200 6.17 18.50 0.84
C GLU A 200 6.94 17.66 1.86
N TYR A 201 7.37 16.47 1.45
CA TYR A 201 8.34 15.62 2.15
C TYR A 201 9.71 16.31 2.42
N SER A 202 9.83 17.60 2.13
CA SER A 202 11.05 18.40 2.20
C SER A 202 11.44 18.87 3.61
N GLN A 203 10.68 18.53 4.68
CA GLN A 203 10.97 19.02 6.05
C GLN A 203 11.13 17.93 7.13
N LEU A 204 11.42 16.71 6.78
CA LEU A 204 12.08 15.84 7.74
C LEU A 204 13.50 16.39 7.97
N SER A 205 13.78 16.87 9.17
CA SER A 205 15.12 17.36 9.46
C SER A 205 16.12 16.24 9.15
N GLU A 206 17.26 16.58 8.58
CA GLU A 206 18.35 15.64 8.28
C GLU A 206 18.65 14.71 9.47
N LYS A 207 18.47 15.22 10.67
CA LYS A 207 18.60 14.52 11.94
C LYS A 207 17.57 13.41 12.15
N SER A 208 16.33 13.65 11.75
CA SER A 208 15.22 12.65 11.88
C SER A 208 15.38 11.50 10.90
N VAL A 209 15.87 11.78 9.69
CA VAL A 209 16.17 10.76 8.68
C VAL A 209 17.35 9.90 9.10
N ILE A 210 18.42 10.50 9.64
CA ILE A 210 19.61 9.80 10.13
C ILE A 210 19.25 8.90 11.34
N GLU A 211 18.42 9.38 12.25
CA GLU A 211 17.95 8.62 13.41
C GLU A 211 17.08 7.42 13.00
N TYR A 212 16.18 7.61 12.04
CA TYR A 212 15.38 6.55 11.45
C TYR A 212 16.24 5.47 10.75
N LEU A 213 17.24 5.87 9.96
CA LEU A 213 18.15 4.94 9.30
C LEU A 213 19.00 4.16 10.30
N ARG A 214 19.43 4.79 11.43
CA ARG A 214 20.13 4.10 12.50
C ARG A 214 19.26 3.07 13.21
N GLN A 215 17.98 3.37 13.44
CA GLN A 215 17.01 2.42 14.03
C GLN A 215 16.77 1.21 13.12
N LEU A 216 16.91 1.39 11.79
CA LEU A 216 16.87 0.31 10.80
C LEU A 216 18.19 -0.48 10.69
N GLY A 217 19.21 -0.17 11.51
CA GLY A 217 20.50 -0.89 11.54
C GLY A 217 21.52 -0.40 10.50
N TYR A 218 21.28 0.72 9.82
CA TYR A 218 22.27 1.32 8.92
C TYR A 218 23.40 1.99 9.71
N THR A 219 24.64 1.53 9.52
CA THR A 219 25.84 2.04 10.19
C THR A 219 26.78 2.80 9.26
N GLY A 220 26.36 3.12 8.03
CA GLY A 220 27.18 3.81 7.04
C GLY A 220 27.22 5.34 7.21
N GLU A 221 28.29 5.98 6.71
CA GLU A 221 28.36 7.43 6.56
C GLU A 221 27.43 7.90 5.42
N LEU A 222 26.52 8.83 5.74
CA LEU A 222 25.67 9.49 4.76
C LEU A 222 26.41 10.72 4.21
N THR A 223 26.91 10.62 2.99
CA THR A 223 27.52 11.76 2.28
C THR A 223 26.49 12.44 1.38
N LYS A 224 26.27 13.73 1.62
CA LYS A 224 25.47 14.60 0.76
C LYS A 224 26.30 15.02 -0.46
N LYS A 225 25.93 14.57 -1.67
CA LYS A 225 26.45 15.17 -2.91
C LYS A 225 25.67 16.47 -3.15
N ILE A 226 26.31 17.60 -2.90
CA ILE A 226 25.81 18.91 -3.34
C ILE A 226 26.31 19.09 -4.79
N ASN A 227 25.40 19.02 -5.76
CA ASN A 227 25.72 19.50 -7.11
C ASN A 227 25.65 21.03 -7.07
N VAL A 228 26.81 21.65 -7.28
CA VAL A 228 26.97 23.08 -7.52
C VAL A 228 26.65 23.38 -8.98
#